data_449143f24f7e1d18f9c064c79b8023af
#
_entry.id   449143f24f7e1d18f9c064c79b8023af
#
_cell.length_a   1.000
_cell.length_b   1.000
_cell.length_c   1.000
_cell.angle_alpha   90.00
_cell.angle_beta   90.00
_cell.angle_gamma   90.00
#
_symmetry.space_group_name_H-M   'P 1'
#
loop_
_entity.id
_entity.type
_entity.pdbx_description
1 polymer ?
#
loop_
_entity_poly.entity_id
_entity_poly.type
_entity_poly.pdbx_seq_one_letter_code
_entity_poly.pdbx_strand_id
1 'polypeptide(L)'
;MQSLTESFVWGKRTYIMGILNVTPDSFSDGGDFNTLETGLIQAKKMVKAGADMIDIGGQSTRPGAEVVSIDEELNRILPIIKFLRSQKNVCAEIPISVDTTRAIVAEKAIEAGTNLINDISAGTYDDEMFSVVADLKVPIILMHIRGTPKTMQKLTDYQDLIGEIYKFLESRIEVAIRAGIEREKIIIDPGIGFAKNYEQNLEIIRNLSRFKSLNCPILVGLSRKSFIGQILNQPDAKQRVWGTAAGCAAAIAQYIDILRVHDVKEMSEVCRVADIIFRNK
;
A
#
# COMPACT_ATOMS: atom_id res chain seq x y z
N MET A 1 -3.20 -12.72 18.97
CA MET A 1 -3.64 -11.83 17.86
C MET A 1 -4.18 -12.73 16.78
N GLN A 2 -5.41 -12.52 16.31
CA GLN A 2 -5.90 -13.22 15.12
C GLN A 2 -5.03 -12.82 13.93
N SER A 3 -4.67 -13.78 13.10
CA SER A 3 -3.92 -13.54 11.88
C SER A 3 -4.74 -12.62 10.98
N LEU A 4 -4.09 -11.65 10.33
CA LEU A 4 -4.74 -10.72 9.39
C LEU A 4 -5.49 -11.48 8.30
N THR A 5 -4.93 -12.59 7.85
CA THR A 5 -5.50 -13.49 6.83
C THR A 5 -6.78 -14.19 7.30
N GLU A 6 -6.99 -14.36 8.60
CA GLU A 6 -8.23 -14.91 9.17
C GLU A 6 -9.38 -13.89 9.20
N SER A 7 -9.06 -12.59 9.18
CA SER A 7 -10.03 -11.50 9.21
C SER A 7 -10.53 -11.08 7.83
N PHE A 8 -9.78 -11.38 6.75
CA PHE A 8 -10.11 -10.99 5.39
C PHE A 8 -10.51 -12.20 4.53
N VAL A 9 -11.69 -12.13 3.95
CA VAL A 9 -12.18 -13.15 3.00
C VAL A 9 -12.01 -12.61 1.58
N TRP A 10 -10.88 -12.92 0.97
CA TRP A 10 -10.53 -12.44 -0.35
C TRP A 10 -11.58 -12.79 -1.42
N GLY A 11 -11.79 -11.90 -2.37
CA GLY A 11 -12.75 -12.07 -3.45
C GLY A 11 -14.20 -11.73 -3.12
N LYS A 12 -14.60 -11.66 -1.83
CA LYS A 12 -15.99 -11.31 -1.45
C LYS A 12 -16.28 -9.82 -1.55
N ARG A 13 -15.36 -8.98 -1.17
CA ARG A 13 -15.46 -7.52 -1.27
C ARG A 13 -14.08 -6.91 -1.43
N THR A 14 -14.05 -5.63 -1.75
CA THR A 14 -12.84 -4.83 -1.75
C THR A 14 -12.56 -4.27 -0.36
N TYR A 15 -11.33 -4.42 0.12
CA TYR A 15 -10.86 -3.87 1.38
C TYR A 15 -10.14 -2.53 1.15
N ILE A 16 -10.22 -1.63 2.13
CA ILE A 16 -9.67 -0.28 2.04
C ILE A 16 -8.49 -0.14 2.99
N MET A 17 -7.33 0.17 2.41
CA MET A 17 -6.12 0.55 3.13
C MET A 17 -5.96 2.08 3.08
N GLY A 18 -6.16 2.74 4.23
CA GLY A 18 -6.00 4.18 4.35
C GLY A 18 -4.53 4.58 4.50
N ILE A 19 -4.06 5.56 3.72
CA ILE A 19 -2.67 6.05 3.74
C ILE A 19 -2.47 7.07 4.85
N LEU A 20 -1.59 6.76 5.80
CA LEU A 20 -1.16 7.67 6.86
C LEU A 20 0.34 7.96 6.72
N ASN A 21 0.68 9.00 5.95
CA ASN A 21 2.07 9.44 5.82
C ASN A 21 2.50 10.24 7.05
N VAL A 22 3.60 9.84 7.68
CA VAL A 22 4.22 10.50 8.82
C VAL A 22 5.51 11.18 8.34
N THR A 23 5.36 12.15 7.42
CA THR A 23 6.46 12.96 6.89
C THR A 23 6.31 14.41 7.36
N PRO A 24 7.41 15.19 7.46
CA PRO A 24 7.34 16.59 7.88
C PRO A 24 6.29 17.41 7.13
N ASP A 25 6.18 17.21 5.82
CA ASP A 25 5.20 17.91 4.96
C ASP A 25 3.74 17.52 5.25
N SER A 26 3.52 16.38 5.90
CA SER A 26 2.17 15.90 6.20
C SER A 26 1.58 16.51 7.46
N PHE A 27 2.43 17.11 8.33
CA PHE A 27 2.06 17.64 9.64
C PHE A 27 2.74 19.00 9.94
N SER A 28 2.89 19.86 8.94
CA SER A 28 3.74 21.06 8.92
C SER A 28 3.43 22.17 9.93
N ASP A 29 2.40 22.04 10.79
CA ASP A 29 1.93 23.15 11.62
C ASP A 29 2.14 22.98 13.14
N GLY A 30 2.99 22.06 13.62
CA GLY A 30 3.19 21.92 15.07
C GLY A 30 4.22 20.88 15.49
N GLY A 31 4.87 21.09 16.63
CA GLY A 31 5.90 20.21 17.20
C GLY A 31 5.42 18.77 17.48
N ASP A 32 6.31 17.91 17.98
CA ASP A 32 6.14 16.44 18.10
C ASP A 32 4.81 15.97 18.69
N PHE A 33 4.25 16.65 19.68
CA PHE A 33 2.94 16.31 20.27
C PHE A 33 1.79 16.53 19.30
N ASN A 34 1.81 17.61 18.53
CA ASN A 34 0.81 17.90 17.50
C ASN A 34 0.80 16.85 16.39
N THR A 35 1.96 16.28 16.07
CA THR A 35 2.11 15.23 15.05
C THR A 35 1.41 13.94 15.45
N LEU A 36 1.56 13.50 16.69
CA LEU A 36 0.91 12.29 17.22
C LEU A 36 -0.61 12.45 17.31
N GLU A 37 -1.09 13.58 17.83
CA GLU A 37 -2.53 13.86 17.91
C GLU A 37 -3.16 13.98 16.53
N THR A 38 -2.52 14.68 15.61
CA THR A 38 -3.00 14.83 14.22
C THR A 38 -3.03 13.46 13.53
N GLY A 39 -2.01 12.63 13.71
CA GLY A 39 -1.97 11.25 13.21
C GLY A 39 -3.11 10.40 13.76
N LEU A 40 -3.41 10.50 15.07
CA LEU A 40 -4.53 9.78 15.69
C LEU A 40 -5.88 10.29 15.16
N ILE A 41 -6.07 11.62 15.04
CA ILE A 41 -7.29 12.21 14.48
C ILE A 41 -7.51 11.68 13.06
N GLN A 42 -6.47 11.67 12.24
CA GLN A 42 -6.53 11.18 10.88
C GLN A 42 -6.85 9.67 10.83
N ALA A 43 -6.19 8.86 11.65
CA ALA A 43 -6.46 7.43 11.78
C ALA A 43 -7.93 7.17 12.20
N LYS A 44 -8.41 7.87 13.21
CA LYS A 44 -9.82 7.80 13.66
C LYS A 44 -10.80 8.18 12.55
N LYS A 45 -10.49 9.21 11.76
CA LYS A 45 -11.31 9.61 10.60
C LYS A 45 -11.35 8.49 9.56
N MET A 46 -10.21 7.88 9.24
CA MET A 46 -10.12 6.78 8.28
C MET A 46 -10.95 5.57 8.73
N VAL A 47 -10.81 5.15 9.99
CA VAL A 47 -11.58 4.01 10.55
C VAL A 47 -13.07 4.29 10.51
N LYS A 48 -13.51 5.47 10.99
CA LYS A 48 -14.93 5.88 10.94
C LYS A 48 -15.46 5.98 9.51
N ALA A 49 -14.60 6.27 8.54
CA ALA A 49 -14.94 6.37 7.13
C ALA A 49 -14.96 5.00 6.42
N GLY A 50 -14.59 3.92 7.10
CA GLY A 50 -14.63 2.56 6.56
C GLY A 50 -13.29 2.01 6.08
N ALA A 51 -12.15 2.51 6.60
CA ALA A 51 -10.87 1.84 6.38
C ALA A 51 -10.87 0.49 7.11
N ASP A 52 -10.41 -0.55 6.43
CA ASP A 52 -10.20 -1.89 6.97
C ASP A 52 -8.80 -2.04 7.56
N MET A 53 -7.85 -1.24 7.10
CA MET A 53 -6.48 -1.18 7.59
C MET A 53 -5.88 0.20 7.36
N ILE A 54 -4.80 0.53 8.08
CA ILE A 54 -4.05 1.79 7.93
C ILE A 54 -2.63 1.44 7.54
N ASP A 55 -2.08 2.14 6.52
CA ASP A 55 -0.70 1.98 6.07
C ASP A 55 0.12 3.19 6.50
N ILE A 56 1.13 2.96 7.36
CA ILE A 56 1.96 4.01 7.95
C ILE A 56 3.32 4.04 7.26
N GLY A 57 3.65 5.19 6.66
CA GLY A 57 4.94 5.39 6.01
C GLY A 57 5.71 6.58 6.58
N GLY A 58 6.98 6.35 6.97
CA GLY A 58 7.90 7.38 7.46
C GLY A 58 8.76 8.02 6.35
N GLN A 59 8.80 7.40 5.17
CA GLN A 59 9.56 7.85 4.02
C GLN A 59 8.63 8.12 2.82
N SER A 60 8.86 9.21 2.10
CA SER A 60 8.14 9.47 0.86
C SER A 60 8.66 8.55 -0.25
N THR A 61 7.74 7.90 -0.96
CA THR A 61 8.05 7.07 -2.13
C THR A 61 7.67 7.76 -3.46
N ARG A 62 7.37 9.06 -3.40
CA ARG A 62 7.07 9.88 -4.60
C ARG A 62 8.29 10.00 -5.49
N PRO A 63 8.09 10.24 -6.81
CA PRO A 63 9.22 10.50 -7.71
C PRO A 63 10.13 11.61 -7.19
N GLY A 64 11.45 11.34 -7.15
CA GLY A 64 12.45 12.29 -6.70
C GLY A 64 12.59 12.44 -5.18
N ALA A 65 11.84 11.69 -4.36
CA ALA A 65 11.97 11.76 -2.92
C ALA A 65 13.37 11.37 -2.45
N GLU A 66 13.86 12.10 -1.43
CA GLU A 66 15.12 11.78 -0.78
C GLU A 66 14.96 10.63 0.20
N VAL A 67 16.00 9.82 0.31
CA VAL A 67 16.05 8.69 1.24
C VAL A 67 16.41 9.24 2.62
N VAL A 68 15.59 8.94 3.63
CA VAL A 68 15.91 9.28 5.03
C VAL A 68 16.76 8.19 5.69
N SER A 69 17.42 8.50 6.80
CA SER A 69 18.16 7.50 7.58
C SER A 69 17.19 6.48 8.23
N ILE A 70 17.72 5.33 8.66
CA ILE A 70 16.95 4.33 9.42
C ILE A 70 16.40 4.95 10.70
N ASP A 71 17.24 5.65 11.46
CA ASP A 71 16.86 6.29 12.71
C ASP A 71 15.74 7.32 12.51
N GLU A 72 15.82 8.10 11.45
CA GLU A 72 14.80 9.09 11.12
C GLU A 72 13.48 8.42 10.75
N GLU A 73 13.50 7.34 9.95
CA GLU A 73 12.30 6.58 9.61
C GLU A 73 11.65 5.98 10.87
N LEU A 74 12.44 5.34 11.73
CA LEU A 74 11.97 4.79 13.00
C LEU A 74 11.41 5.86 13.93
N ASN A 75 12.09 7.01 14.05
CA ASN A 75 11.63 8.13 14.88
C ASN A 75 10.30 8.71 14.42
N ARG A 76 9.99 8.62 13.12
CA ARG A 76 8.69 9.06 12.59
C ARG A 76 7.58 8.05 12.87
N ILE A 77 7.81 6.75 12.61
CA ILE A 77 6.72 5.76 12.61
C ILE A 77 6.45 5.14 13.99
N LEU A 78 7.50 4.84 14.78
CA LEU A 78 7.31 4.11 16.04
C LEU A 78 6.44 4.85 17.07
N PRO A 79 6.58 6.17 17.27
CA PRO A 79 5.72 6.89 18.20
C PRO A 79 4.25 6.80 17.83
N ILE A 80 3.91 6.97 16.53
CA ILE A 80 2.50 6.92 16.09
C ILE A 80 1.93 5.50 16.18
N ILE A 81 2.71 4.47 15.84
CA ILE A 81 2.27 3.06 15.97
C ILE A 81 1.94 2.75 17.43
N LYS A 82 2.88 3.03 18.36
CA LYS A 82 2.69 2.81 19.80
C LYS A 82 1.51 3.61 20.33
N PHE A 83 1.34 4.85 19.88
CA PHE A 83 0.24 5.71 20.31
C PHE A 83 -1.11 5.16 19.84
N LEU A 84 -1.23 4.72 18.59
CA LEU A 84 -2.45 4.07 18.07
C LEU A 84 -2.79 2.80 18.85
N ARG A 85 -1.81 1.98 19.21
CA ARG A 85 -2.00 0.74 19.98
C ARG A 85 -2.32 0.97 21.45
N SER A 86 -1.85 2.08 22.03
CA SER A 86 -2.11 2.41 23.44
C SER A 86 -3.52 2.91 23.73
N GLN A 87 -4.26 3.32 22.72
CA GLN A 87 -5.57 3.94 22.86
C GLN A 87 -6.68 2.87 22.96
N LYS A 88 -7.50 2.91 23.99
CA LYS A 88 -8.76 2.15 24.07
C LYS A 88 -9.83 2.77 23.18
N ASN A 89 -9.66 2.65 21.87
CA ASN A 89 -10.57 3.20 20.87
C ASN A 89 -10.53 2.36 19.59
N VAL A 90 -11.34 2.72 18.59
CA VAL A 90 -11.48 2.01 17.32
C VAL A 90 -10.17 1.80 16.54
N CYS A 91 -9.11 2.57 16.83
CA CYS A 91 -7.81 2.40 16.18
C CYS A 91 -6.92 1.34 16.86
N ALA A 92 -7.22 0.92 18.09
CA ALA A 92 -6.36 -0.02 18.81
C ALA A 92 -6.33 -1.41 18.16
N GLU A 93 -7.42 -1.82 17.54
CA GLU A 93 -7.59 -3.15 16.94
C GLU A 93 -7.48 -3.16 15.41
N ILE A 94 -7.54 -1.97 14.75
CA ILE A 94 -7.44 -1.93 13.30
C ILE A 94 -6.08 -2.49 12.85
N PRO A 95 -6.04 -3.32 11.79
CA PRO A 95 -4.79 -3.75 11.19
C PRO A 95 -3.94 -2.54 10.75
N ILE A 96 -2.65 -2.55 11.12
CA ILE A 96 -1.68 -1.53 10.72
C ILE A 96 -0.63 -2.18 9.85
N SER A 97 -0.41 -1.58 8.68
CA SER A 97 0.70 -1.85 7.77
C SER A 97 1.83 -0.85 8.00
N VAL A 98 3.07 -1.25 7.81
CA VAL A 98 4.22 -0.35 7.70
C VAL A 98 4.75 -0.33 6.26
N ASP A 99 4.79 0.87 5.65
CA ASP A 99 5.38 1.10 4.31
C ASP A 99 6.89 1.33 4.48
N THR A 100 7.68 0.28 4.27
CA THR A 100 9.15 0.32 4.37
C THR A 100 9.80 -0.73 3.49
N THR A 101 11.02 -0.43 3.02
CA THR A 101 11.87 -1.35 2.27
C THR A 101 13.06 -1.86 3.09
N ARG A 102 13.07 -1.63 4.40
CA ARG A 102 14.17 -1.96 5.31
C ARG A 102 13.75 -2.99 6.34
N ALA A 103 14.46 -4.11 6.40
CA ALA A 103 14.18 -5.23 7.29
C ALA A 103 14.17 -4.82 8.77
N ILE A 104 15.17 -4.03 9.19
CA ILE A 104 15.26 -3.55 10.58
C ILE A 104 14.08 -2.62 10.96
N VAL A 105 13.59 -1.80 10.01
CA VAL A 105 12.42 -0.94 10.25
C VAL A 105 11.16 -1.79 10.35
N ALA A 106 11.02 -2.79 9.46
CA ALA A 106 9.93 -3.76 9.50
C ALA A 106 9.86 -4.51 10.83
N GLU A 107 11.01 -5.03 11.31
CA GLU A 107 11.11 -5.71 12.60
C GLU A 107 10.64 -4.80 13.75
N LYS A 108 11.21 -3.60 13.87
CA LYS A 108 10.85 -2.66 14.95
C LYS A 108 9.40 -2.18 14.88
N ALA A 109 8.83 -2.05 13.68
CA ALA A 109 7.43 -1.69 13.52
C ALA A 109 6.49 -2.84 13.98
N ILE A 110 6.82 -4.10 13.67
CA ILE A 110 6.06 -5.27 14.15
C ILE A 110 6.14 -5.38 15.68
N GLU A 111 7.34 -5.21 16.26
CA GLU A 111 7.51 -5.16 17.73
C GLU A 111 6.66 -4.05 18.37
N ALA A 112 6.49 -2.93 17.68
CA ALA A 112 5.66 -1.80 18.14
C ALA A 112 4.15 -2.04 17.95
N GLY A 113 3.75 -3.07 17.19
CA GLY A 113 2.36 -3.50 17.06
C GLY A 113 1.75 -3.40 15.65
N THR A 114 2.54 -3.26 14.58
CA THR A 114 2.01 -3.41 13.22
C THR A 114 1.70 -4.87 12.90
N ASN A 115 0.91 -5.11 11.87
CA ASN A 115 0.36 -6.44 11.55
C ASN A 115 0.87 -6.99 10.22
N LEU A 116 1.34 -6.13 9.31
CA LEU A 116 1.86 -6.51 8.02
C LEU A 116 2.89 -5.49 7.52
N ILE A 117 3.66 -5.89 6.52
CA ILE A 117 4.69 -5.06 5.89
C ILE A 117 4.27 -4.76 4.46
N ASN A 118 4.40 -3.50 4.04
CA ASN A 118 4.20 -3.05 2.67
C ASN A 118 5.56 -2.67 2.10
N ASP A 119 6.16 -3.58 1.31
CA ASP A 119 7.47 -3.37 0.71
C ASP A 119 7.35 -3.08 -0.79
N ILE A 120 7.53 -1.81 -1.14
CA ILE A 120 7.48 -1.35 -2.54
C ILE A 120 8.60 -1.94 -3.42
N SER A 121 9.61 -2.56 -2.83
CA SER A 121 10.72 -3.19 -3.54
C SER A 121 10.56 -4.70 -3.72
N ALA A 122 9.58 -5.31 -3.07
CA ALA A 122 9.42 -6.76 -3.01
C ALA A 122 10.71 -7.48 -2.56
N GLY A 123 11.38 -6.96 -1.52
CA GLY A 123 12.62 -7.50 -0.95
C GLY A 123 13.85 -7.37 -1.85
N THR A 124 13.85 -6.41 -2.81
CA THR A 124 15.04 -6.21 -3.68
C THR A 124 15.98 -5.12 -3.18
N TYR A 125 15.57 -4.31 -2.18
CA TYR A 125 16.42 -3.26 -1.62
C TYR A 125 17.12 -3.68 -0.33
N ASP A 126 16.62 -4.71 0.34
CA ASP A 126 17.19 -5.26 1.57
C ASP A 126 17.07 -6.79 1.54
N ASP A 127 18.20 -7.46 1.44
CA ASP A 127 18.27 -8.92 1.31
C ASP A 127 17.76 -9.66 2.57
N GLU A 128 17.73 -8.99 3.73
CA GLU A 128 17.24 -9.55 4.99
C GLU A 128 15.72 -9.44 5.13
N MET A 129 15.03 -8.68 4.26
CA MET A 129 13.59 -8.44 4.39
C MET A 129 12.79 -9.74 4.51
N PHE A 130 13.03 -10.70 3.62
CA PHE A 130 12.24 -11.93 3.60
C PHE A 130 12.53 -12.87 4.77
N SER A 131 13.78 -12.94 5.26
CA SER A 131 14.11 -13.72 6.45
C SER A 131 13.43 -13.12 7.69
N VAL A 132 13.48 -11.82 7.86
CA VAL A 132 12.81 -11.12 8.97
C VAL A 132 11.28 -11.34 8.92
N VAL A 133 10.66 -11.19 7.75
CA VAL A 133 9.20 -11.42 7.58
C VAL A 133 8.82 -12.87 7.91
N ALA A 134 9.62 -13.85 7.48
CA ALA A 134 9.38 -15.27 7.75
C ALA A 134 9.46 -15.57 9.25
N ASP A 135 10.48 -15.03 9.94
CA ASP A 135 10.68 -15.22 11.39
C ASP A 135 9.55 -14.58 12.19
N LEU A 136 9.09 -13.40 11.80
CA LEU A 136 7.97 -12.68 12.42
C LEU A 136 6.60 -13.30 12.09
N LYS A 137 6.53 -14.15 11.06
CA LYS A 137 5.30 -14.82 10.59
C LYS A 137 4.17 -13.85 10.26
N VAL A 138 4.48 -12.69 9.71
CA VAL A 138 3.51 -11.64 9.33
C VAL A 138 3.28 -11.62 7.83
N PRO A 139 2.14 -11.09 7.34
CA PRO A 139 1.91 -10.86 5.92
C PRO A 139 2.83 -9.79 5.35
N ILE A 140 3.09 -9.89 4.04
CA ILE A 140 3.86 -8.90 3.28
C ILE A 140 3.19 -8.57 1.95
N ILE A 141 3.25 -7.30 1.56
CA ILE A 141 2.87 -6.82 0.23
C ILE A 141 4.15 -6.69 -0.60
N LEU A 142 4.15 -7.33 -1.76
CA LEU A 142 5.24 -7.33 -2.73
C LEU A 142 4.85 -6.48 -3.93
N MET A 143 5.49 -5.30 -4.10
CA MET A 143 5.17 -4.41 -5.20
C MET A 143 6.23 -4.46 -6.31
N HIS A 144 5.76 -4.36 -7.56
CA HIS A 144 6.65 -4.22 -8.72
C HIS A 144 7.14 -2.77 -8.87
N ILE A 145 8.46 -2.60 -8.91
CA ILE A 145 9.16 -1.36 -9.27
C ILE A 145 10.41 -1.70 -10.11
N ARG A 146 10.87 -0.77 -10.95
CA ARG A 146 12.20 -0.77 -11.56
C ARG A 146 12.99 0.41 -11.03
N GLY A 147 14.27 0.18 -10.65
CA GLY A 147 15.13 1.19 -10.03
C GLY A 147 14.62 1.59 -8.64
N THR A 148 14.70 2.85 -8.29
CA THR A 148 14.28 3.44 -7.02
C THR A 148 13.28 4.58 -7.27
N PRO A 149 12.57 5.11 -6.26
CA PRO A 149 11.71 6.30 -6.44
C PRO A 149 12.43 7.48 -7.10
N LYS A 150 13.75 7.60 -6.91
CA LYS A 150 14.57 8.65 -7.54
C LYS A 150 14.86 8.40 -9.03
N THR A 151 14.93 7.14 -9.47
CA THR A 151 15.37 6.76 -10.82
C THR A 151 14.28 6.15 -11.68
N MET A 152 13.21 5.65 -11.08
CA MET A 152 12.17 4.83 -11.70
C MET A 152 11.48 5.46 -12.92
N GLN A 153 11.36 6.79 -12.98
CA GLN A 153 10.68 7.48 -14.09
C GLN A 153 11.46 7.39 -15.41
N LYS A 154 12.73 6.98 -15.36
CA LYS A 154 13.59 6.76 -16.54
C LYS A 154 13.58 5.31 -17.02
N LEU A 155 12.93 4.39 -16.30
CA LEU A 155 12.96 2.95 -16.51
C LEU A 155 11.59 2.42 -16.97
N THR A 156 11.06 3.02 -18.02
CA THR A 156 9.72 2.71 -18.57
C THR A 156 9.76 1.96 -19.89
N ASP A 157 10.89 1.40 -20.28
CA ASP A 157 11.17 0.72 -21.54
C ASP A 157 10.79 -0.78 -21.51
N TYR A 158 9.51 -1.08 -21.30
CA TYR A 158 8.99 -2.45 -21.33
C TYR A 158 8.79 -2.94 -22.77
N GLN A 159 9.11 -4.22 -23.03
CA GLN A 159 8.76 -4.90 -24.30
C GLN A 159 7.39 -5.57 -24.20
N ASP A 160 7.09 -6.17 -23.03
CA ASP A 160 5.81 -6.75 -22.66
C ASP A 160 5.51 -6.34 -21.21
N LEU A 161 4.86 -5.18 -21.05
CA LEU A 161 4.61 -4.59 -19.74
C LEU A 161 3.97 -5.57 -18.77
N ILE A 162 2.87 -6.19 -19.16
CA ILE A 162 2.09 -7.06 -18.28
C ILE A 162 2.84 -8.36 -18.00
N GLY A 163 3.46 -8.96 -19.01
CA GLY A 163 4.25 -10.18 -18.85
C GLY A 163 5.50 -9.97 -18.00
N GLU A 164 6.18 -8.83 -18.12
CA GLU A 164 7.37 -8.53 -17.31
C GLU A 164 7.01 -8.27 -15.84
N ILE A 165 5.93 -7.53 -15.56
CA ILE A 165 5.41 -7.35 -14.20
C ILE A 165 5.00 -8.70 -13.60
N TYR A 166 4.30 -9.52 -14.38
CA TYR A 166 3.86 -10.84 -13.95
C TYR A 166 5.05 -11.73 -13.54
N LYS A 167 6.05 -11.86 -14.41
CA LYS A 167 7.26 -12.65 -14.15
C LYS A 167 8.06 -12.14 -12.94
N PHE A 168 8.14 -10.82 -12.77
CA PHE A 168 8.78 -10.23 -11.60
C PHE A 168 8.04 -10.67 -10.32
N LEU A 169 6.73 -10.45 -10.25
CA LEU A 169 5.93 -10.81 -9.07
C LEU A 169 5.98 -12.32 -8.80
N GLU A 170 5.85 -13.16 -9.84
CA GLU A 170 5.98 -14.61 -9.72
C GLU A 170 7.33 -15.02 -9.11
N SER A 171 8.43 -14.48 -9.62
CA SER A 171 9.77 -14.72 -9.08
C SER A 171 9.90 -14.24 -7.63
N ARG A 172 9.34 -13.07 -7.28
CA ARG A 172 9.42 -12.56 -5.89
C ARG A 172 8.59 -13.41 -4.92
N ILE A 173 7.42 -13.88 -5.34
CA ILE A 173 6.60 -14.84 -4.57
C ILE A 173 7.42 -16.12 -4.30
N GLU A 174 8.07 -16.68 -5.30
CA GLU A 174 8.90 -17.89 -5.14
C GLU A 174 10.07 -17.67 -4.18
N VAL A 175 10.74 -16.51 -4.27
CA VAL A 175 11.84 -16.17 -3.35
C VAL A 175 11.31 -16.02 -1.91
N ALA A 176 10.18 -15.35 -1.72
CA ALA A 176 9.55 -15.19 -0.41
C ALA A 176 9.16 -16.55 0.21
N ILE A 177 8.59 -17.46 -0.59
CA ILE A 177 8.24 -18.82 -0.13
C ILE A 177 9.48 -19.61 0.25
N ARG A 178 10.56 -19.54 -0.55
CA ARG A 178 11.84 -20.21 -0.22
C ARG A 178 12.48 -19.66 1.06
N ALA A 179 12.24 -18.38 1.39
CA ALA A 179 12.66 -17.80 2.66
C ALA A 179 11.81 -18.20 3.85
N GLY A 180 10.71 -18.95 3.66
CA GLY A 180 9.83 -19.45 4.71
C GLY A 180 8.51 -18.69 4.89
N ILE A 181 8.20 -17.72 4.03
CA ILE A 181 6.92 -16.99 4.08
C ILE A 181 5.82 -17.88 3.47
N GLU A 182 4.74 -18.09 4.22
CA GLU A 182 3.57 -18.84 3.75
C GLU A 182 2.89 -18.07 2.61
N ARG A 183 2.49 -18.78 1.53
CA ARG A 183 1.85 -18.15 0.36
C ARG A 183 0.63 -17.30 0.71
N GLU A 184 -0.15 -17.75 1.68
CA GLU A 184 -1.37 -17.10 2.15
C GLU A 184 -1.09 -15.74 2.82
N LYS A 185 0.16 -15.48 3.18
CA LYS A 185 0.63 -14.21 3.76
C LYS A 185 1.20 -13.24 2.73
N ILE A 186 1.22 -13.63 1.45
CA ILE A 186 1.76 -12.80 0.37
C ILE A 186 0.61 -12.09 -0.34
N ILE A 187 0.71 -10.76 -0.44
CA ILE A 187 -0.15 -9.88 -1.22
C ILE A 187 0.70 -9.26 -2.32
N ILE A 188 0.17 -9.05 -3.50
CA ILE A 188 0.91 -8.47 -4.63
C ILE A 188 0.36 -7.12 -5.05
N ASP A 189 1.25 -6.24 -5.52
CA ASP A 189 0.89 -4.95 -6.13
C ASP A 189 1.63 -4.77 -7.47
N PRO A 190 0.95 -4.60 -8.60
CA PRO A 190 1.58 -4.38 -9.91
C PRO A 190 2.32 -3.03 -10.00
N GLY A 191 2.23 -2.16 -9.00
CA GLY A 191 3.01 -0.94 -8.86
C GLY A 191 2.58 0.17 -9.84
N ILE A 192 1.29 0.50 -9.88
CA ILE A 192 0.78 1.63 -10.67
C ILE A 192 1.50 2.92 -10.26
N GLY A 193 2.06 3.66 -11.24
CA GLY A 193 2.80 4.91 -11.01
C GLY A 193 4.28 4.73 -10.65
N PHE A 194 4.77 3.50 -10.52
CA PHE A 194 6.18 3.19 -10.22
C PHE A 194 6.85 2.60 -11.46
N ALA A 195 7.86 3.30 -11.99
CA ALA A 195 8.54 2.94 -13.25
C ALA A 195 7.57 2.70 -14.42
N LYS A 196 6.54 3.50 -14.54
CA LYS A 196 5.53 3.41 -15.60
C LYS A 196 5.15 4.79 -16.10
N ASN A 197 5.04 4.92 -17.42
CA ASN A 197 4.54 6.12 -18.06
C ASN A 197 3.00 6.19 -18.02
N TYR A 198 2.42 7.22 -18.61
CA TYR A 198 0.98 7.44 -18.63
C TYR A 198 0.21 6.25 -19.22
N GLU A 199 0.55 5.83 -20.44
CA GLU A 199 -0.15 4.76 -21.16
C GLU A 199 -0.04 3.42 -20.43
N GLN A 200 1.13 3.12 -19.88
CA GLN A 200 1.41 1.90 -19.13
C GLN A 200 0.57 1.79 -17.86
N ASN A 201 0.31 2.90 -17.16
CA ASN A 201 -0.58 2.88 -16.01
C ASN A 201 -2.01 2.51 -16.40
N LEU A 202 -2.51 3.01 -17.53
CA LEU A 202 -3.83 2.65 -18.04
C LEU A 202 -3.89 1.19 -18.51
N GLU A 203 -2.82 0.72 -19.15
CA GLU A 203 -2.70 -0.68 -19.59
C GLU A 203 -2.74 -1.65 -18.39
N ILE A 204 -2.04 -1.34 -17.29
CA ILE A 204 -2.09 -2.16 -16.08
C ILE A 204 -3.51 -2.23 -15.53
N ILE A 205 -4.21 -1.10 -15.41
CA ILE A 205 -5.59 -1.07 -14.88
C ILE A 205 -6.51 -1.96 -15.72
N ARG A 206 -6.38 -1.94 -17.06
CA ARG A 206 -7.17 -2.77 -17.97
C ARG A 206 -6.88 -4.27 -17.84
N ASN A 207 -5.71 -4.64 -17.31
CA ASN A 207 -5.21 -6.01 -17.25
C ASN A 207 -4.98 -6.56 -15.84
N LEU A 208 -5.51 -5.91 -14.79
CA LEU A 208 -5.31 -6.33 -13.38
C LEU A 208 -5.74 -7.77 -13.13
N SER A 209 -6.82 -8.23 -13.75
CA SER A 209 -7.32 -9.60 -13.63
C SER A 209 -6.32 -10.68 -14.06
N ARG A 210 -5.34 -10.35 -14.91
CA ARG A 210 -4.28 -11.30 -15.32
C ARG A 210 -3.37 -11.73 -14.18
N PHE A 211 -3.19 -10.87 -13.17
CA PHE A 211 -2.36 -11.18 -12.00
C PHE A 211 -3.05 -12.15 -11.03
N LYS A 212 -4.35 -12.43 -11.18
CA LYS A 212 -5.08 -13.39 -10.33
C LYS A 212 -4.53 -14.81 -10.43
N SER A 213 -3.95 -15.18 -11.58
CA SER A 213 -3.33 -16.50 -11.76
C SER A 213 -2.07 -16.73 -10.90
N LEU A 214 -1.54 -15.67 -10.26
CA LEU A 214 -0.47 -15.80 -9.24
C LEU A 214 -1.00 -16.33 -7.89
N ASN A 215 -2.32 -16.45 -7.74
CA ASN A 215 -3.00 -16.97 -6.54
C ASN A 215 -2.58 -16.23 -5.25
N CYS A 216 -2.43 -14.92 -5.33
CA CYS A 216 -2.24 -14.01 -4.21
C CYS A 216 -3.29 -12.90 -4.28
N PRO A 217 -3.75 -12.33 -3.15
CA PRO A 217 -4.57 -11.14 -3.14
C PRO A 217 -3.86 -9.97 -3.85
N ILE A 218 -4.63 -9.13 -4.56
CA ILE A 218 -4.09 -8.02 -5.34
C ILE A 218 -4.40 -6.70 -4.64
N LEU A 219 -3.37 -5.95 -4.31
CA LEU A 219 -3.46 -4.57 -3.87
C LEU A 219 -3.22 -3.62 -5.04
N VAL A 220 -3.96 -2.52 -5.06
CA VAL A 220 -3.76 -1.45 -6.04
C VAL A 220 -3.75 -0.08 -5.35
N GLY A 221 -2.68 0.68 -5.58
CA GLY A 221 -2.54 2.06 -5.13
C GLY A 221 -2.56 3.04 -6.31
N LEU A 222 -3.72 3.59 -6.67
CA LEU A 222 -3.83 4.58 -7.75
C LEU A 222 -4.30 5.97 -7.28
N SER A 223 -4.58 6.13 -5.98
CA SER A 223 -5.15 7.34 -5.40
C SER A 223 -4.28 8.57 -5.64
N ARG A 224 -4.89 9.60 -6.24
CA ARG A 224 -4.31 10.92 -6.52
C ARG A 224 -3.09 10.90 -7.45
N LYS A 225 -2.83 9.81 -8.19
CA LYS A 225 -1.63 9.65 -9.02
C LYS A 225 -1.61 10.61 -10.21
N SER A 226 -0.40 10.87 -10.73
CA SER A 226 -0.14 11.88 -11.76
C SER A 226 -0.87 11.61 -13.08
N PHE A 227 -1.01 10.36 -13.49
CA PHE A 227 -1.74 9.99 -14.71
C PHE A 227 -3.22 10.43 -14.64
N ILE A 228 -3.86 10.35 -13.46
CA ILE A 228 -5.23 10.88 -13.24
C ILE A 228 -5.22 12.40 -13.41
N GLY A 229 -4.19 13.08 -12.86
CA GLY A 229 -4.04 14.51 -13.02
C GLY A 229 -3.89 14.93 -14.49
N GLN A 230 -3.19 14.13 -15.30
CA GLN A 230 -3.06 14.36 -16.75
C GLN A 230 -4.41 14.22 -17.47
N ILE A 231 -5.18 13.15 -17.17
CA ILE A 231 -6.53 12.95 -17.77
C ILE A 231 -7.45 14.11 -17.47
N LEU A 232 -7.43 14.59 -16.23
CA LEU A 232 -8.35 15.63 -15.75
C LEU A 232 -7.83 17.05 -15.97
N ASN A 233 -6.61 17.21 -16.51
CA ASN A 233 -5.89 18.48 -16.52
C ASN A 233 -5.86 19.15 -15.14
N GLN A 234 -5.64 18.32 -14.06
CA GLN A 234 -5.72 18.75 -12.67
C GLN A 234 -4.36 18.58 -11.97
N PRO A 235 -3.58 19.66 -11.78
CA PRO A 235 -2.28 19.62 -11.15
C PRO A 235 -2.36 19.32 -9.64
N ASP A 236 -3.38 19.83 -8.93
CA ASP A 236 -3.55 19.58 -7.52
C ASP A 236 -4.01 18.14 -7.25
N ALA A 237 -3.16 17.37 -6.57
CA ALA A 237 -3.45 15.99 -6.24
C ALA A 237 -4.71 15.80 -5.36
N LYS A 238 -5.03 16.78 -4.50
CA LYS A 238 -6.21 16.74 -3.63
C LYS A 238 -7.53 16.86 -4.41
N GLN A 239 -7.49 17.48 -5.59
CA GLN A 239 -8.66 17.65 -6.47
C GLN A 239 -8.92 16.48 -7.40
N ARG A 240 -8.13 15.37 -7.31
CA ARG A 240 -8.25 14.19 -8.18
C ARG A 240 -9.17 13.10 -7.63
N VAL A 241 -10.00 13.40 -6.64
CA VAL A 241 -10.84 12.40 -5.94
C VAL A 241 -11.77 11.66 -6.89
N TRP A 242 -12.46 12.37 -7.80
CA TRP A 242 -13.39 11.74 -8.75
C TRP A 242 -12.68 10.89 -9.81
N GLY A 243 -11.51 11.31 -10.28
CA GLY A 243 -10.68 10.47 -11.14
C GLY A 243 -10.13 9.25 -10.41
N THR A 244 -9.79 9.39 -9.13
CA THR A 244 -9.46 8.26 -8.26
C THR A 244 -10.64 7.29 -8.15
N ALA A 245 -11.85 7.79 -7.92
CA ALA A 245 -13.08 7.00 -7.82
C ALA A 245 -13.33 6.17 -9.10
N ALA A 246 -13.21 6.80 -10.27
CA ALA A 246 -13.36 6.11 -11.56
C ALA A 246 -12.31 5.00 -11.74
N GLY A 247 -11.04 5.28 -11.43
CA GLY A 247 -9.96 4.30 -11.49
C GLY A 247 -10.15 3.15 -10.49
N CYS A 248 -10.62 3.44 -9.27
CA CYS A 248 -10.95 2.44 -8.26
C CYS A 248 -12.07 1.52 -8.73
N ALA A 249 -13.16 2.07 -9.28
CA ALA A 249 -14.27 1.28 -9.80
C ALA A 249 -13.80 0.36 -10.97
N ALA A 250 -12.95 0.87 -11.87
CA ALA A 250 -12.35 0.07 -12.94
C ALA A 250 -11.47 -1.07 -12.38
N ALA A 251 -10.68 -0.81 -11.34
CA ALA A 251 -9.85 -1.83 -10.69
C ALA A 251 -10.72 -2.91 -9.99
N ILE A 252 -11.80 -2.51 -9.31
CA ILE A 252 -12.75 -3.44 -8.67
C ILE A 252 -13.41 -4.35 -9.71
N ALA A 253 -13.76 -3.82 -10.88
CA ALA A 253 -14.30 -4.62 -11.99
C ALA A 253 -13.30 -5.68 -12.51
N GLN A 254 -12.00 -5.51 -12.24
CA GLN A 254 -10.94 -6.50 -12.50
C GLN A 254 -10.67 -7.42 -11.29
N TYR A 255 -11.54 -7.38 -10.27
CA TYR A 255 -11.51 -8.26 -9.09
C TYR A 255 -10.23 -8.14 -8.23
N ILE A 256 -9.74 -6.92 -8.01
CA ILE A 256 -8.66 -6.65 -7.02
C ILE A 256 -9.20 -6.78 -5.60
N ASP A 257 -8.35 -7.01 -4.63
CA ASP A 257 -8.77 -7.29 -3.25
C ASP A 257 -8.62 -6.08 -2.33
N ILE A 258 -7.59 -5.24 -2.54
CA ILE A 258 -7.28 -4.11 -1.66
C ILE A 258 -7.08 -2.83 -2.49
N LEU A 259 -7.70 -1.73 -2.05
CA LEU A 259 -7.43 -0.38 -2.54
C LEU A 259 -6.67 0.43 -1.49
N ARG A 260 -5.47 0.91 -1.84
CA ARG A 260 -4.67 1.80 -1.01
C ARG A 260 -4.95 3.26 -1.39
N VAL A 261 -5.58 4.03 -0.48
CA VAL A 261 -6.18 5.32 -0.80
C VAL A 261 -5.98 6.39 0.27
N HIS A 262 -6.00 7.68 -0.15
CA HIS A 262 -6.01 8.84 0.73
C HIS A 262 -7.45 9.21 1.15
N ASP A 263 -8.38 9.17 0.20
CA ASP A 263 -9.77 9.64 0.36
C ASP A 263 -10.68 8.46 0.77
N VAL A 264 -10.50 7.99 2.01
CA VAL A 264 -11.13 6.75 2.51
C VAL A 264 -12.65 6.81 2.43
N LYS A 265 -13.26 7.94 2.84
CA LYS A 265 -14.73 8.09 2.86
C LYS A 265 -15.33 7.87 1.47
N GLU A 266 -14.83 8.62 0.50
CA GLU A 266 -15.32 8.59 -0.87
C GLU A 266 -15.08 7.22 -1.51
N MET A 267 -13.89 6.63 -1.27
CA MET A 267 -13.56 5.31 -1.83
C MET A 267 -14.32 4.18 -1.14
N SER A 268 -14.70 4.31 0.13
CA SER A 268 -15.58 3.37 0.81
C SER A 268 -16.97 3.30 0.15
N GLU A 269 -17.52 4.45 -0.20
CA GLU A 269 -18.79 4.52 -0.93
C GLU A 269 -18.67 3.91 -2.33
N VAL A 270 -17.58 4.19 -3.04
CA VAL A 270 -17.26 3.59 -4.36
C VAL A 270 -17.16 2.08 -4.26
N CYS A 271 -16.40 1.55 -3.29
CA CYS A 271 -16.24 0.11 -3.10
C CYS A 271 -17.58 -0.59 -2.86
N ARG A 272 -18.42 -0.05 -1.98
CA ARG A 272 -19.74 -0.63 -1.69
C ARG A 272 -20.62 -0.74 -2.93
N VAL A 273 -20.63 0.27 -3.78
CA VAL A 273 -21.44 0.26 -5.01
C VAL A 273 -20.80 -0.68 -6.04
N ALA A 274 -19.50 -0.57 -6.28
CA ALA A 274 -18.80 -1.37 -7.28
C ALA A 274 -18.78 -2.87 -6.94
N ASP A 275 -18.61 -3.23 -5.67
CA ASP A 275 -18.66 -4.64 -5.24
C ASP A 275 -20.03 -5.27 -5.51
N ILE A 276 -21.13 -4.53 -5.27
CA ILE A 276 -22.48 -5.02 -5.59
C ILE A 276 -22.65 -5.22 -7.10
N ILE A 277 -22.15 -4.29 -7.92
CA ILE A 277 -22.27 -4.37 -9.37
C ILE A 277 -21.44 -5.53 -9.95
N PHE A 278 -20.22 -5.74 -9.46
CA PHE A 278 -19.26 -6.62 -10.12
C PHE A 278 -19.05 -7.97 -9.42
N ARG A 279 -19.34 -8.10 -8.11
CA ARG A 279 -19.05 -9.32 -7.33
C ARG A 279 -20.28 -10.11 -6.91
N ASN A 280 -21.44 -9.50 -6.76
CA ASN A 280 -22.68 -10.20 -6.44
C ASN A 280 -23.18 -10.93 -7.71
N LYS A 281 -22.88 -12.23 -7.79
CA LYS A 281 -23.52 -13.18 -8.71
C LYS A 281 -24.35 -14.14 -7.91
#